data_df11e4a5e2a85390c0be441a85f1eb8e
#
_entry.id   df11e4a5e2a85390c0be441a85f1eb8e
#
_cell.length_a   1.000
_cell.length_b   1.000
_cell.length_c   1.000
_cell.angle_alpha   90.00
_cell.angle_beta   90.00
_cell.angle_gamma   90.00
#
_symmetry.space_group_name_H-M   'P 1'
#
loop_
_entity.id
_entity.type
_entity.pdbx_description
1 polymer ?
#
loop_
_entity_poly.entity_id
_entity_poly.type
_entity_poly.pdbx_seq_one_letter_code
_entity_poly.pdbx_strand_id
1 'polypeptide(L)'
;YYENKKGDLIVKTTSGQFIFLETLNPIFEYKLPLTNKVLFKPGNFIDIGEPICEGSIDPHELLNLLAKYHSTLDGTMLGTVKSLNKFQLLVVNSVQAIYQSQGVNISSKHIEIIVRQMTSTVVITKSGDTQFLPGEVIRLSLITEIYKAMRNIRTEKSYKTPKYEPLLLSTTNSSLSKDGFLSAAGFQETKRVLAKAAIEGTSDWLRGLKECVIIGRLIPAGSAFLNYKNYLDNIYLFKN
;
A
#
# COMPACT_ATOMS: atom_id res chain seq x y z
N TYR A 1 -12.89 -20.89 -15.14
CA TYR A 1 -12.67 -19.46 -15.33
C TYR A 1 -12.76 -19.14 -16.81
N TYR A 2 -13.63 -18.22 -17.18
CA TYR A 2 -13.55 -17.53 -18.44
C TYR A 2 -13.10 -16.11 -18.14
N GLU A 3 -11.95 -15.71 -18.64
CA GLU A 3 -11.68 -14.30 -18.83
C GLU A 3 -12.58 -13.84 -19.97
N ASN A 4 -13.73 -13.31 -19.64
CA ASN A 4 -14.34 -12.39 -20.55
C ASN A 4 -13.34 -11.24 -20.78
N LYS A 5 -13.40 -10.49 -21.86
CA LYS A 5 -12.58 -9.30 -22.15
C LYS A 5 -12.46 -8.29 -20.98
N LYS A 6 -13.02 -8.61 -19.79
CA LYS A 6 -12.99 -7.86 -18.52
C LYS A 6 -12.26 -8.57 -17.37
N GLY A 7 -11.70 -9.78 -17.56
CA GLY A 7 -10.96 -10.47 -16.50
C GLY A 7 -11.82 -11.18 -15.44
N ASP A 8 -13.06 -11.49 -15.76
CA ASP A 8 -13.97 -12.22 -14.84
C ASP A 8 -13.72 -13.72 -14.90
N LEU A 9 -13.81 -14.38 -13.77
CA LEU A 9 -13.46 -15.78 -13.57
C LEU A 9 -14.72 -16.63 -13.25
N ILE A 10 -14.91 -17.81 -13.86
CA ILE A 10 -16.07 -18.70 -13.63
C ILE A 10 -15.68 -19.92 -12.81
N VAL A 11 -16.46 -20.25 -11.77
CA VAL A 11 -16.25 -21.43 -10.92
C VAL A 11 -17.03 -22.62 -11.45
N LYS A 12 -16.34 -23.74 -11.69
CA LYS A 12 -16.98 -25.05 -11.83
C LYS A 12 -16.68 -25.89 -10.59
N THR A 13 -17.70 -26.35 -9.91
CA THR A 13 -17.56 -27.29 -8.78
C THR A 13 -17.94 -28.68 -9.21
N THR A 14 -17.11 -29.65 -8.88
CA THR A 14 -17.47 -31.04 -8.91
C THR A 14 -17.13 -31.68 -7.58
N SER A 15 -18.16 -32.25 -6.94
CA SER A 15 -18.09 -33.11 -5.75
C SER A 15 -17.02 -32.82 -4.70
N GLY A 16 -17.37 -32.04 -3.73
CA GLY A 16 -17.01 -32.24 -2.32
C GLY A 16 -15.69 -31.71 -1.83
N GLN A 17 -14.62 -31.59 -2.60
CA GLN A 17 -13.28 -31.21 -2.11
C GLN A 17 -12.45 -30.39 -3.07
N PHE A 18 -12.88 -30.20 -4.31
CA PHE A 18 -12.10 -29.52 -5.33
C PHE A 18 -12.90 -28.41 -5.99
N ILE A 19 -12.30 -27.25 -6.11
CA ILE A 19 -12.81 -26.17 -6.94
C ILE A 19 -11.95 -26.11 -8.19
N PHE A 20 -12.60 -26.27 -9.34
CA PHE A 20 -11.97 -26.07 -10.63
C PHE A 20 -12.27 -24.65 -11.07
N LEU A 21 -11.22 -23.91 -11.29
CA LEU A 21 -11.28 -22.56 -11.80
C LEU A 21 -10.83 -22.62 -13.28
N GLU A 22 -11.77 -22.40 -14.18
CA GLU A 22 -11.54 -22.47 -15.62
C GLU A 22 -11.19 -21.08 -16.15
N THR A 23 -9.95 -20.88 -16.58
CA THR A 23 -9.56 -19.73 -17.42
C THR A 23 -9.52 -20.19 -18.88
N LEU A 24 -9.39 -19.27 -19.82
CA LEU A 24 -9.19 -19.60 -21.25
C LEU A 24 -8.03 -20.58 -21.50
N ASN A 25 -7.07 -20.68 -20.56
CA ASN A 25 -5.97 -21.65 -20.45
C ASN A 25 -5.22 -21.38 -19.14
N PRO A 26 -4.90 -22.22 -18.24
CA PRO A 26 -5.33 -23.57 -17.90
C PRO A 26 -6.39 -23.61 -16.78
N ILE A 27 -6.93 -24.80 -16.49
CA ILE A 27 -7.81 -25.06 -15.34
C ILE A 27 -6.97 -25.07 -14.08
N PHE A 28 -7.27 -24.20 -13.12
CA PHE A 28 -6.64 -24.22 -11.80
C PHE A 28 -7.47 -25.09 -10.85
N GLU A 29 -6.83 -26.06 -10.22
CA GLU A 29 -7.43 -26.95 -9.24
C GLU A 29 -6.97 -26.56 -7.83
N TYR A 30 -7.92 -26.22 -6.96
CA TYR A 30 -7.63 -25.91 -5.55
C TYR A 30 -8.26 -26.96 -4.65
N LYS A 31 -7.43 -27.59 -3.81
CA LYS A 31 -7.89 -28.48 -2.74
C LYS A 31 -8.36 -27.67 -1.55
N LEU A 32 -9.60 -27.87 -1.12
CA LEU A 32 -10.15 -27.22 0.05
C LEU A 32 -10.16 -28.17 1.24
N PRO A 33 -9.93 -27.66 2.47
CA PRO A 33 -10.21 -28.39 3.69
C PRO A 33 -11.69 -28.76 3.76
N LEU A 34 -12.00 -29.96 4.26
CA LEU A 34 -13.37 -30.46 4.41
C LEU A 34 -14.29 -29.59 5.27
N THR A 35 -13.68 -28.74 6.12
CA THR A 35 -14.38 -27.86 7.07
C THR A 35 -14.85 -26.54 6.44
N ASN A 36 -14.28 -26.14 5.31
CA ASN A 36 -14.56 -24.84 4.74
C ASN A 36 -15.74 -24.89 3.75
N LYS A 37 -16.72 -24.02 3.95
CA LYS A 37 -17.84 -23.88 3.03
C LYS A 37 -17.43 -23.01 1.85
N VAL A 38 -17.85 -23.44 0.66
CA VAL A 38 -17.68 -22.65 -0.57
C VAL A 38 -18.75 -21.58 -0.62
N LEU A 39 -18.33 -20.33 -0.87
CA LEU A 39 -19.22 -19.16 -0.89
C LEU A 39 -19.95 -19.00 -2.23
N PHE A 40 -19.39 -19.53 -3.31
CA PHE A 40 -19.91 -19.36 -4.66
C PHE A 40 -20.59 -20.62 -5.18
N LYS A 41 -21.64 -20.41 -5.99
CA LYS A 41 -22.31 -21.49 -6.73
C LYS A 41 -21.61 -21.71 -8.08
N PRO A 42 -21.70 -22.93 -8.66
CA PRO A 42 -21.18 -23.18 -10.00
C PRO A 42 -21.77 -22.20 -11.02
N GLY A 43 -20.93 -21.63 -11.87
CA GLY A 43 -21.33 -20.65 -12.88
C GLY A 43 -21.31 -19.19 -12.44
N ASN A 44 -21.02 -18.89 -11.18
CA ASN A 44 -20.86 -17.52 -10.73
C ASN A 44 -19.50 -16.96 -11.18
N PHE A 45 -19.51 -15.66 -11.45
CA PHE A 45 -18.27 -14.90 -11.69
C PHE A 45 -17.66 -14.48 -10.35
N ILE A 46 -16.34 -14.54 -10.25
CA ILE A 46 -15.58 -14.11 -9.09
C ILE A 46 -14.61 -13.03 -9.56
N ASP A 47 -14.57 -11.91 -8.86
CA ASP A 47 -13.57 -10.87 -9.08
C ASP A 47 -12.26 -11.24 -8.36
N ILE A 48 -11.14 -10.72 -8.86
CA ILE A 48 -9.83 -10.96 -8.26
C ILE A 48 -9.75 -10.38 -6.86
N GLY A 49 -9.36 -11.23 -5.90
CA GLY A 49 -9.28 -10.91 -4.49
C GLY A 49 -10.55 -11.21 -3.68
N GLU A 50 -11.60 -11.74 -4.30
CA GLU A 50 -12.76 -12.25 -3.56
C GLU A 50 -12.46 -13.61 -2.93
N PRO A 51 -12.89 -13.87 -1.68
CA PRO A 51 -12.69 -15.15 -1.01
C PRO A 51 -13.56 -16.24 -1.65
N ILE A 52 -12.96 -17.34 -2.05
CA ILE A 52 -13.67 -18.49 -2.66
C ILE A 52 -14.38 -19.33 -1.60
N CYS A 53 -13.79 -19.43 -0.42
CA CYS A 53 -14.31 -20.21 0.71
C CYS A 53 -14.27 -19.40 2.01
N GLU A 54 -15.05 -19.87 3.00
CA GLU A 54 -14.97 -19.34 4.36
C GLU A 54 -13.58 -19.63 4.94
N GLY A 55 -12.90 -18.65 5.47
CA GLY A 55 -11.58 -18.77 6.09
C GLY A 55 -10.89 -17.43 6.25
N SER A 56 -9.75 -17.43 6.94
CA SER A 56 -8.90 -16.24 7.05
C SER A 56 -8.13 -16.02 5.75
N ILE A 57 -8.23 -14.82 5.21
CA ILE A 57 -7.45 -14.39 4.05
C ILE A 57 -6.08 -13.90 4.55
N ASP A 58 -5.00 -14.39 3.95
CA ASP A 58 -3.68 -13.79 4.16
C ASP A 58 -3.60 -12.46 3.39
N PRO A 59 -3.49 -11.32 4.11
CA PRO A 59 -3.42 -10.02 3.47
C PRO A 59 -2.16 -9.83 2.60
N HIS A 60 -1.06 -10.52 2.90
CA HIS A 60 0.16 -10.47 2.10
C HIS A 60 -0.02 -11.16 0.75
N GLU A 61 -0.61 -12.35 0.74
CA GLU A 61 -0.92 -13.08 -0.50
C GLU A 61 -1.91 -12.30 -1.37
N LEU A 62 -2.97 -11.76 -0.75
CA LEU A 62 -3.96 -10.94 -1.44
C LEU A 62 -3.33 -9.73 -2.13
N LEU A 63 -2.47 -8.98 -1.42
CA LEU A 63 -1.79 -7.83 -2.00
C LEU A 63 -0.88 -8.23 -3.16
N ASN A 64 -0.14 -9.33 -3.03
CA ASN A 64 0.75 -9.84 -4.06
C ASN A 64 0.00 -10.29 -5.32
N LEU A 65 -1.14 -10.96 -5.15
CA LEU A 65 -2.00 -11.38 -6.26
C LEU A 65 -2.55 -10.17 -7.02
N LEU A 66 -3.10 -9.19 -6.29
CA LEU A 66 -3.60 -7.95 -6.88
C LEU A 66 -2.50 -7.17 -7.61
N ALA A 67 -1.30 -7.09 -7.02
CA ALA A 67 -0.16 -6.40 -7.61
C ALA A 67 0.29 -7.08 -8.90
N LYS A 68 0.43 -8.40 -8.92
CA LYS A 68 0.80 -9.16 -10.13
C LYS A 68 -0.23 -8.96 -11.24
N TYR A 69 -1.51 -9.08 -10.93
CA TYR A 69 -2.57 -8.93 -11.93
C TYR A 69 -2.59 -7.52 -12.55
N HIS A 70 -2.66 -6.49 -11.72
CA HIS A 70 -2.73 -5.13 -12.25
C HIS A 70 -1.41 -4.67 -12.91
N SER A 71 -0.27 -5.20 -12.48
CA SER A 71 1.01 -4.89 -13.13
C SER A 71 1.12 -5.46 -14.54
N THR A 72 0.48 -6.60 -14.82
CA THR A 72 0.43 -7.19 -16.18
C THR A 72 -0.49 -6.41 -17.12
N LEU A 73 -1.58 -5.81 -16.60
CA LEU A 73 -2.56 -5.07 -17.40
C LEU A 73 -2.14 -3.62 -17.66
N ASP A 74 -1.78 -2.89 -16.61
CA ASP A 74 -1.62 -1.43 -16.64
C ASP A 74 -0.16 -0.98 -16.51
N GLY A 75 0.77 -1.92 -16.40
CA GLY A 75 2.18 -1.62 -16.09
C GLY A 75 2.43 -1.41 -14.59
N THR A 76 3.70 -1.35 -14.21
CA THR A 76 4.11 -1.40 -12.79
C THR A 76 3.58 -0.23 -11.96
N MET A 77 3.61 0.99 -12.46
CA MET A 77 3.20 2.17 -11.67
C MET A 77 1.68 2.23 -11.45
N LEU A 78 0.93 2.19 -12.55
CA LEU A 78 -0.53 2.33 -12.47
C LEU A 78 -1.16 1.09 -11.83
N GLY A 79 -0.62 -0.09 -12.15
CA GLY A 79 -1.03 -1.37 -11.57
C GLY A 79 -0.83 -1.41 -10.06
N THR A 80 0.30 -0.93 -9.54
CA THR A 80 0.54 -0.87 -8.10
C THR A 80 -0.46 0.06 -7.40
N VAL A 81 -0.74 1.24 -7.95
CA VAL A 81 -1.71 2.17 -7.34
C VAL A 81 -3.12 1.57 -7.33
N LYS A 82 -3.54 0.93 -8.43
CA LYS A 82 -4.86 0.26 -8.50
C LYS A 82 -4.96 -0.90 -7.52
N SER A 83 -3.92 -1.73 -7.43
CA SER A 83 -3.88 -2.86 -6.49
C SER A 83 -3.93 -2.40 -5.04
N LEU A 84 -3.19 -1.35 -4.69
CA LEU A 84 -3.22 -0.76 -3.35
C LEU A 84 -4.60 -0.20 -3.01
N ASN A 85 -5.23 0.55 -3.91
CA ASN A 85 -6.56 1.10 -3.68
C ASN A 85 -7.60 -0.01 -3.47
N LYS A 86 -7.58 -1.07 -4.31
CA LYS A 86 -8.49 -2.20 -4.16
C LYS A 86 -8.23 -2.96 -2.85
N PHE A 87 -6.97 -3.22 -2.52
CA PHE A 87 -6.57 -3.86 -1.27
C PHE A 87 -7.02 -3.06 -0.04
N GLN A 88 -6.75 -1.75 -0.03
CA GLN A 88 -7.16 -0.86 1.06
C GLN A 88 -8.68 -0.90 1.29
N LEU A 89 -9.46 -0.86 0.20
CA LEU A 89 -10.92 -0.94 0.28
C LEU A 89 -11.39 -2.27 0.88
N LEU A 90 -10.81 -3.40 0.44
CA LEU A 90 -11.15 -4.73 0.96
C LEU A 90 -10.85 -4.84 2.46
N VAL A 91 -9.66 -4.37 2.89
CA VAL A 91 -9.26 -4.41 4.31
C VAL A 91 -10.17 -3.52 5.16
N VAL A 92 -10.44 -2.29 4.71
CA VAL A 92 -11.33 -1.36 5.44
C VAL A 92 -12.73 -1.95 5.60
N ASN A 93 -13.30 -2.51 4.53
CA ASN A 93 -14.62 -3.12 4.58
C ASN A 93 -14.66 -4.34 5.50
N SER A 94 -13.64 -5.19 5.48
CA SER A 94 -13.54 -6.37 6.35
C SER A 94 -13.47 -5.98 7.82
N VAL A 95 -12.62 -5.00 8.17
CA VAL A 95 -12.48 -4.52 9.55
C VAL A 95 -13.77 -3.83 10.01
N GLN A 96 -14.39 -3.02 9.15
CA GLN A 96 -15.65 -2.33 9.47
C GLN A 96 -16.80 -3.34 9.70
N ALA A 97 -16.89 -4.39 8.89
CA ALA A 97 -17.87 -5.45 9.05
C ALA A 97 -17.73 -6.17 10.42
N ILE A 98 -16.49 -6.42 10.87
CA ILE A 98 -16.23 -7.00 12.20
C ILE A 98 -16.72 -6.07 13.31
N TYR A 99 -16.42 -4.77 13.26
CA TYR A 99 -16.90 -3.82 14.26
C TYR A 99 -18.42 -3.70 14.26
N GLN A 100 -19.05 -3.66 13.09
CA GLN A 100 -20.50 -3.62 12.96
C GLN A 100 -21.18 -4.89 13.51
N SER A 101 -20.58 -6.06 13.30
CA SER A 101 -21.10 -7.32 13.87
C SER A 101 -21.09 -7.34 15.40
N GLN A 102 -20.21 -6.55 16.01
CA GLN A 102 -20.12 -6.35 17.46
C GLN A 102 -20.98 -5.19 17.98
N GLY A 103 -21.77 -4.56 17.10
CA GLY A 103 -22.63 -3.43 17.46
C GLY A 103 -21.90 -2.08 17.60
N VAL A 104 -20.61 -2.02 17.22
CA VAL A 104 -19.79 -0.82 17.30
C VAL A 104 -19.79 -0.09 15.96
N ASN A 105 -20.27 1.15 15.92
CA ASN A 105 -20.31 1.95 14.71
C ASN A 105 -19.15 2.96 14.69
N ILE A 106 -18.14 2.70 13.85
CA ILE A 106 -16.93 3.52 13.70
C ILE A 106 -16.91 4.10 12.30
N SER A 107 -16.50 5.36 12.16
CA SER A 107 -16.28 5.97 10.84
C SER A 107 -15.13 5.28 10.11
N SER A 108 -15.32 4.93 8.83
CA SER A 108 -14.31 4.29 7.98
C SER A 108 -13.00 5.07 7.90
N LYS A 109 -13.06 6.40 8.00
CA LYS A 109 -11.91 7.30 7.92
C LYS A 109 -10.79 6.97 8.90
N HIS A 110 -11.12 6.51 10.11
CA HIS A 110 -10.13 6.13 11.12
C HIS A 110 -9.35 4.87 10.68
N ILE A 111 -10.04 3.90 10.09
CA ILE A 111 -9.44 2.67 9.60
C ILE A 111 -8.65 2.96 8.32
N GLU A 112 -9.19 3.75 7.41
CA GLU A 112 -8.55 4.15 6.15
C GLU A 112 -7.17 4.79 6.36
N ILE A 113 -7.03 5.69 7.35
CA ILE A 113 -5.75 6.34 7.67
C ILE A 113 -4.70 5.31 8.10
N ILE A 114 -5.09 4.34 8.93
CA ILE A 114 -4.19 3.28 9.41
C ILE A 114 -3.76 2.39 8.25
N VAL A 115 -4.72 1.89 7.46
CA VAL A 115 -4.45 1.01 6.31
C VAL A 115 -3.60 1.72 5.25
N ARG A 116 -3.88 2.99 4.98
CA ARG A 116 -3.07 3.82 4.08
C ARG A 116 -1.62 3.92 4.56
N GLN A 117 -1.39 4.09 5.85
CA GLN A 117 -0.03 4.16 6.39
C GLN A 117 0.69 2.80 6.31
N MET A 118 -0.01 1.69 6.56
CA MET A 118 0.54 0.33 6.42
C MET A 118 0.97 -0.02 4.99
N THR A 119 0.34 0.59 4.00
CA THR A 119 0.57 0.36 2.57
C THR A 119 1.34 1.48 1.87
N SER A 120 1.99 2.35 2.63
CA SER A 120 2.68 3.54 2.09
C SER A 120 4.06 3.25 1.49
N THR A 121 4.59 2.05 1.68
CA THR A 121 5.94 1.64 1.28
C THR A 121 5.94 0.57 0.19
N VAL A 122 7.02 0.53 -0.57
CA VAL A 122 7.26 -0.44 -1.64
C VAL A 122 8.70 -0.95 -1.58
N VAL A 123 8.94 -2.13 -2.12
CA VAL A 123 10.28 -2.73 -2.26
C VAL A 123 10.72 -2.63 -3.70
N ILE A 124 11.93 -2.15 -3.93
CA ILE A 124 12.54 -2.10 -5.26
C ILE A 124 12.95 -3.52 -5.67
N THR A 125 12.43 -3.99 -6.80
CA THR A 125 12.84 -5.28 -7.39
C THR A 125 13.95 -5.10 -8.44
N LYS A 126 13.89 -4.02 -9.23
CA LYS A 126 14.93 -3.66 -10.21
C LYS A 126 15.16 -2.16 -10.17
N SER A 127 16.41 -1.75 -10.02
CA SER A 127 16.80 -0.33 -9.90
C SER A 127 16.57 0.50 -11.18
N GLY A 128 16.61 -0.14 -12.36
CA GLY A 128 16.61 0.62 -13.61
C GLY A 128 17.82 1.57 -13.67
N ASP A 129 17.59 2.80 -14.14
CA ASP A 129 18.62 3.85 -14.22
C ASP A 129 18.61 4.78 -12.98
N THR A 130 18.06 4.32 -11.85
CA THR A 130 18.04 5.04 -10.58
C THR A 130 19.14 4.56 -9.65
N GLN A 131 19.46 5.37 -8.61
CA GLN A 131 20.47 5.05 -7.60
C GLN A 131 19.98 4.07 -6.52
N PHE A 132 18.73 3.58 -6.63
CA PHE A 132 18.17 2.67 -5.64
C PHE A 132 18.80 1.28 -5.71
N LEU A 133 18.88 0.63 -4.57
CA LEU A 133 19.34 -0.74 -4.48
C LEU A 133 18.17 -1.73 -4.58
N PRO A 134 18.33 -2.87 -5.26
CA PRO A 134 17.35 -3.96 -5.19
C PRO A 134 17.14 -4.43 -3.75
N GLY A 135 15.88 -4.57 -3.33
CA GLY A 135 15.51 -4.90 -1.94
C GLY A 135 15.35 -3.70 -1.01
N GLU A 136 15.66 -2.50 -1.46
CA GLU A 136 15.47 -1.28 -0.68
C GLU A 136 13.98 -0.97 -0.49
N VAL A 137 13.60 -0.59 0.75
CA VAL A 137 12.23 -0.21 1.11
C VAL A 137 12.10 1.30 1.04
N ILE A 138 11.26 1.77 0.13
CA ILE A 138 11.10 3.20 -0.16
C ILE A 138 9.62 3.59 -0.09
N ARG A 139 9.35 4.86 0.14
CA ARG A 139 7.97 5.38 0.10
C ARG A 139 7.45 5.44 -1.33
N LEU A 140 6.20 5.04 -1.51
CA LEU A 140 5.50 5.12 -2.78
C LEU A 140 5.44 6.55 -3.33
N SER A 141 5.27 7.57 -2.46
CA SER A 141 5.25 8.98 -2.86
C SER A 141 6.56 9.40 -3.56
N LEU A 142 7.71 9.03 -2.98
CA LEU A 142 9.03 9.36 -3.55
C LEU A 142 9.23 8.73 -4.91
N ILE A 143 8.89 7.45 -5.06
CA ILE A 143 8.98 6.77 -6.36
C ILE A 143 8.06 7.42 -7.39
N THR A 144 6.85 7.81 -6.99
CA THR A 144 5.91 8.49 -7.88
C THR A 144 6.46 9.84 -8.38
N GLU A 145 7.12 10.59 -7.54
CA GLU A 145 7.78 11.85 -7.91
C GLU A 145 8.94 11.60 -8.88
N ILE A 146 9.76 10.58 -8.62
CA ILE A 146 10.86 10.19 -9.51
C ILE A 146 10.34 9.76 -10.88
N TYR A 147 9.28 8.97 -10.94
CA TYR A 147 8.65 8.61 -12.20
C TYR A 147 8.16 9.83 -12.98
N LYS A 148 7.54 10.80 -12.29
CA LYS A 148 7.11 12.06 -12.91
C LYS A 148 8.31 12.84 -13.43
N ALA A 149 9.38 12.94 -12.65
CA ALA A 149 10.61 13.63 -13.05
C ALA A 149 11.24 12.96 -14.28
N MET A 150 11.42 11.64 -14.26
CA MET A 150 11.97 10.87 -15.38
C MET A 150 11.13 11.03 -16.66
N ARG A 151 9.80 11.07 -16.54
CA ARG A 151 8.90 11.28 -17.68
C ARG A 151 9.00 12.68 -18.28
N ASN A 152 9.28 13.68 -17.45
CA ASN A 152 9.41 15.07 -17.88
C ASN A 152 10.76 15.38 -18.54
N ILE A 153 11.78 14.55 -18.32
CA ILE A 153 13.08 14.69 -18.96
C ILE A 153 12.95 14.20 -20.41
N ARG A 154 12.71 15.14 -21.35
CA ARG A 154 12.68 14.89 -22.77
C ARG A 154 14.11 14.83 -23.32
N THR A 155 14.77 13.70 -23.13
CA THR A 155 16.05 13.41 -23.80
C THR A 155 15.85 12.27 -24.79
N GLU A 156 16.71 12.21 -25.81
CA GLU A 156 16.70 11.14 -26.83
C GLU A 156 16.96 9.73 -26.27
N LYS A 157 17.39 9.65 -25.00
CA LYS A 157 17.63 8.39 -24.30
C LYS A 157 16.38 7.93 -23.56
N SER A 158 15.93 6.73 -23.88
CA SER A 158 14.88 6.04 -23.11
C SER A 158 15.45 5.58 -21.77
N TYR A 159 15.05 6.21 -20.68
CA TYR A 159 15.42 5.80 -19.33
C TYR A 159 14.62 4.57 -18.90
N LYS A 160 15.31 3.60 -18.29
CA LYS A 160 14.69 2.43 -17.66
C LYS A 160 14.17 2.82 -16.28
N THR A 161 12.86 2.80 -16.12
CA THR A 161 12.20 3.08 -14.84
C THR A 161 12.42 1.95 -13.83
N PRO A 162 12.53 2.24 -12.53
CA PRO A 162 12.66 1.21 -11.50
C PRO A 162 11.39 0.36 -11.44
N LYS A 163 11.55 -0.96 -11.24
CA LYS A 163 10.43 -1.86 -10.95
C LYS A 163 10.34 -2.09 -9.45
N TYR A 164 9.14 -2.09 -8.92
CA TYR A 164 8.88 -2.22 -7.50
C TYR A 164 7.60 -3.01 -7.24
N GLU A 165 7.51 -3.58 -6.05
CA GLU A 165 6.35 -4.32 -5.57
C GLU A 165 5.82 -3.67 -4.30
N PRO A 166 4.49 -3.63 -4.08
CA PRO A 166 3.91 -3.06 -2.87
C PRO A 166 4.28 -3.91 -1.66
N LEU A 167 4.60 -3.24 -0.55
CA LEU A 167 4.91 -3.87 0.72
C LEU A 167 3.83 -3.55 1.75
N LEU A 168 3.30 -4.57 2.42
CA LEU A 168 2.41 -4.40 3.56
C LEU A 168 3.22 -4.44 4.85
N LEU A 169 3.22 -3.33 5.59
CA LEU A 169 3.84 -3.26 6.91
C LEU A 169 2.80 -3.52 8.01
N SER A 170 3.24 -4.12 9.12
CA SER A 170 2.44 -4.16 10.34
C SER A 170 2.22 -2.74 10.90
N THR A 171 1.22 -2.53 11.73
CA THR A 171 0.93 -1.23 12.36
C THR A 171 2.14 -0.69 13.14
N THR A 172 2.82 -1.55 13.88
CA THR A 172 4.03 -1.20 14.64
C THR A 172 5.18 -0.79 13.73
N ASN A 173 5.51 -1.61 12.73
CA ASN A 173 6.59 -1.31 11.79
C ASN A 173 6.29 -0.05 10.96
N SER A 174 5.05 0.14 10.55
CA SER A 174 4.62 1.33 9.83
C SER A 174 4.76 2.62 10.67
N SER A 175 4.58 2.52 11.99
CA SER A 175 4.77 3.65 12.91
C SER A 175 6.24 3.96 13.17
N LEU A 176 7.12 2.95 13.14
CA LEU A 176 8.57 3.09 13.34
C LEU A 176 9.33 3.45 12.06
N SER A 177 8.77 3.15 10.89
CA SER A 177 9.40 3.40 9.57
C SER A 177 9.20 4.83 9.03
N LYS A 178 8.81 5.78 9.87
CA LYS A 178 8.66 7.19 9.48
C LYS A 178 10.01 7.86 9.26
N ASP A 179 10.03 8.93 8.46
CA ASP A 179 11.25 9.67 8.13
C ASP A 179 11.88 10.37 9.34
N GLY A 180 11.11 10.61 10.40
CA GLY A 180 11.56 11.28 11.62
C GLY A 180 11.83 10.31 12.76
N PHE A 181 13.05 10.30 13.29
CA PHE A 181 13.40 9.49 14.45
C PHE A 181 12.70 9.97 15.74
N LEU A 182 12.34 11.26 15.84
CA LEU A 182 11.63 11.80 17.00
C LEU A 182 10.22 11.21 17.14
N SER A 183 9.50 11.06 16.02
CA SER A 183 8.18 10.43 16.03
C SER A 183 8.25 8.96 16.44
N ALA A 184 9.23 8.24 15.91
CA ALA A 184 9.47 6.84 16.25
C ALA A 184 9.88 6.68 17.72
N ALA A 185 10.78 7.51 18.22
CA ALA A 185 11.22 7.52 19.62
C ALA A 185 10.08 7.81 20.61
N GLY A 186 9.12 8.64 20.22
CA GLY A 186 7.95 8.92 21.05
C GLY A 186 6.85 7.86 21.01
N PHE A 187 7.03 6.76 20.24
CA PHE A 187 6.04 5.68 20.15
C PHE A 187 6.45 4.45 20.98
N GLN A 188 7.54 3.81 20.62
CA GLN A 188 8.08 2.62 21.32
C GLN A 188 9.60 2.56 21.16
N GLU A 189 10.26 1.78 22.02
CA GLU A 189 11.69 1.49 21.93
C GLU A 189 12.59 2.74 21.87
N THR A 190 12.28 3.77 22.66
CA THR A 190 12.97 5.08 22.65
C THR A 190 14.49 4.97 22.62
N LYS A 191 15.07 4.13 23.52
CA LYS A 191 16.52 3.94 23.62
C LYS A 191 17.12 3.40 22.33
N ARG A 192 16.47 2.38 21.72
CA ARG A 192 16.94 1.74 20.49
C ARG A 192 16.87 2.68 19.30
N VAL A 193 15.77 3.41 19.16
CA VAL A 193 15.56 4.37 18.08
C VAL A 193 16.57 5.52 18.16
N LEU A 194 16.77 6.09 19.36
CA LEU A 194 17.73 7.18 19.55
C LEU A 194 19.18 6.72 19.34
N ALA A 195 19.54 5.54 19.83
CA ALA A 195 20.87 4.97 19.62
C ALA A 195 21.14 4.73 18.12
N LYS A 196 20.17 4.15 17.39
CA LYS A 196 20.26 3.94 15.95
C LYS A 196 20.43 5.28 15.20
N ALA A 197 19.59 6.26 15.50
CA ALA A 197 19.66 7.58 14.88
C ALA A 197 21.01 8.28 15.14
N ALA A 198 21.56 8.14 16.35
CA ALA A 198 22.86 8.70 16.70
C ALA A 198 24.01 8.01 15.95
N ILE A 199 23.97 6.66 15.80
CA ILE A 199 24.98 5.90 15.07
C ILE A 199 24.95 6.24 13.58
N GLU A 200 23.75 6.33 12.99
CA GLU A 200 23.55 6.63 11.57
C GLU A 200 23.73 8.12 11.24
N GLY A 201 23.78 8.99 12.25
CA GLY A 201 23.87 10.45 12.05
C GLY A 201 22.66 11.04 11.32
N THR A 202 21.47 10.43 11.49
CA THR A 202 20.26 10.88 10.80
C THR A 202 19.76 12.21 11.33
N SER A 203 19.26 13.07 10.44
CA SER A 203 18.62 14.34 10.79
C SER A 203 17.12 14.27 10.59
N ASP A 204 16.35 14.86 11.53
CA ASP A 204 14.89 14.95 11.45
C ASP A 204 14.47 16.31 10.89
N TRP A 205 13.71 16.29 9.80
CA TRP A 205 13.23 17.49 9.12
C TRP A 205 12.00 18.13 9.76
N LEU A 206 11.49 17.59 10.86
CA LEU A 206 10.34 18.11 11.62
C LEU A 206 9.09 18.34 10.75
N ARG A 207 8.80 17.42 9.84
CA ARG A 207 7.67 17.54 8.92
C ARG A 207 6.37 16.96 9.47
N GLY A 208 6.43 16.16 10.52
CA GLY A 208 5.28 15.52 11.14
C GLY A 208 4.64 16.37 12.23
N LEU A 209 3.41 16.01 12.61
CA LEU A 209 2.70 16.69 13.71
C LEU A 209 3.38 16.46 15.04
N LYS A 210 3.82 15.24 15.32
CA LYS A 210 4.37 14.81 16.60
C LYS A 210 5.72 15.46 16.87
N GLU A 211 6.58 15.54 15.88
CA GLU A 211 7.88 16.19 15.95
C GLU A 211 7.73 17.68 16.29
N CYS A 212 6.80 18.37 15.62
CA CYS A 212 6.52 19.78 15.89
C CYS A 212 5.99 20.00 17.31
N VAL A 213 5.10 19.12 17.79
CA VAL A 213 4.56 19.20 19.15
C VAL A 213 5.65 18.96 20.19
N ILE A 214 6.54 17.99 20.01
CA ILE A 214 7.65 17.70 20.95
C ILE A 214 8.57 18.91 21.11
N ILE A 215 8.86 19.62 20.01
CA ILE A 215 9.78 20.76 20.01
C ILE A 215 9.06 22.09 20.33
N GLY A 216 7.72 22.12 20.39
CA GLY A 216 6.93 23.32 20.63
C GLY A 216 6.82 24.24 19.41
N ARG A 217 6.93 23.69 18.19
CA ARG A 217 6.69 24.43 16.95
C ARG A 217 5.21 24.34 16.52
N LEU A 218 4.82 25.26 15.64
CA LEU A 218 3.50 25.19 14.99
C LEU A 218 3.37 23.89 14.18
N ILE A 219 2.24 23.20 14.36
CA ILE A 219 1.97 21.99 13.61
C ILE A 219 1.71 22.32 12.13
N PRO A 220 2.15 21.49 11.17
CA PRO A 220 1.94 21.70 9.75
C PRO A 220 0.51 21.34 9.32
N ALA A 221 -0.49 21.90 9.98
CA ALA A 221 -1.91 21.68 9.73
C ALA A 221 -2.77 22.88 10.18
N GLY A 222 -3.98 22.96 9.60
CA GLY A 222 -4.96 23.99 9.92
C GLY A 222 -4.76 25.30 9.17
N SER A 223 -5.68 26.25 9.39
CA SER A 223 -5.72 27.57 8.70
C SER A 223 -4.49 28.43 8.98
N ALA A 224 -3.97 28.43 10.21
CA ALA A 224 -2.79 29.18 10.58
C ALA A 224 -1.54 28.73 9.80
N PHE A 225 -1.39 27.42 9.54
CA PHE A 225 -0.27 26.90 8.76
C PHE A 225 -0.36 27.31 7.28
N LEU A 226 -1.56 27.31 6.69
CA LEU A 226 -1.75 27.77 5.33
C LEU A 226 -1.38 29.23 5.15
N ASN A 227 -1.79 30.08 6.09
CA ASN A 227 -1.42 31.50 6.08
C ASN A 227 0.08 31.71 6.23
N TYR A 228 0.73 30.95 7.12
CA TYR A 228 2.18 31.01 7.32
C TYR A 228 2.96 30.54 6.09
N LYS A 229 2.51 29.46 5.45
CA LYS A 229 3.10 28.97 4.21
C LYS A 229 2.99 30.00 3.07
N ASN A 230 1.81 30.56 2.87
CA ASN A 230 1.61 31.62 1.88
C ASN A 230 2.48 32.86 2.14
N TYR A 231 2.67 33.21 3.41
CA TYR A 231 3.56 34.31 3.81
C TYR A 231 5.03 33.99 3.45
N LEU A 232 5.51 32.77 3.71
CA LEU A 232 6.86 32.37 3.35
C LEU A 232 7.04 32.32 1.83
N ASP A 233 6.12 31.75 1.09
CA ASP A 233 6.18 31.67 -0.37
C ASP A 233 6.25 33.07 -0.99
N ASN A 234 5.52 34.04 -0.46
CA ASN A 234 5.59 35.45 -0.87
C ASN A 234 6.97 36.08 -0.58
N ILE A 235 7.57 35.80 0.58
CA ILE A 235 8.91 36.30 0.89
C ILE A 235 9.97 35.76 -0.08
N TYR A 236 9.88 34.48 -0.46
CA TYR A 236 10.80 33.86 -1.42
C TYR A 236 10.64 34.39 -2.85
N LEU A 237 9.40 34.78 -3.23
CA LEU A 237 9.15 35.40 -4.54
C LEU A 237 9.69 36.84 -4.65
N PHE A 238 9.86 37.55 -3.55
CA PHE A 238 10.47 38.93 -3.53
C PHE A 238 11.99 38.91 -3.40
N LYS A 239 12.66 37.75 -3.26
CA LYS A 239 14.11 37.63 -3.18
C LYS A 239 14.80 37.23 -4.48
N ASN A 240 14.05 36.99 -5.55
CA ASN A 240 14.52 36.79 -6.92
C ASN A 240 14.08 37.99 -7.78
#